data_6a0b10404c733e3626a51e0625425d8a
#
_entry.id   6a0b10404c733e3626a51e0625425d8a
#
_cell.length_a   1.000
_cell.length_b   1.000
_cell.length_c   1.000
_cell.angle_alpha   90.00
_cell.angle_beta   90.00
_cell.angle_gamma   90.00
#
_symmetry.space_group_name_H-M   'P 1'
#
loop_
_entity.id
_entity.type
_entity.pdbx_description
1 polymer ?
#
loop_
_entity_poly.entity_id
_entity_poly.type
_entity_poly.pdbx_seq_one_letter_code
_entity_poly.pdbx_strand_id
1 'polypeptide(L)'
;NVEVLRQIVAQLDGIVFTGGEDFEPAYFGEENHEKLGEVNVTRDTYDLTLFKLATDRNIPTLGICRGLQLINVAMGGTLYQDLPAEKPSDINHRQEEAGTVPTHSVSVVDGSVMHQILGEKEIQVNTFHHQAIEKLAPGLKIVGWSNDSVPELIEAYPHRQILGTQFHPEIFTAAGDALMGKLFKFLVNKADTFKMAKDIHARILSVDTHTDTPLWFTRGNFSVGMRKSNQVSIQKMEEGKLDAQFLAAFLAQKERDEASSQK
;
A
#
# COMPACT_ATOMS: atom_id res chain seq x y z
N ASN A 1 3.14 4.86 -19.31
CA ASN A 1 2.93 3.52 -19.88
C ASN A 1 2.99 2.49 -18.74
N VAL A 2 1.89 1.80 -18.47
CA VAL A 2 1.75 0.82 -17.37
C VAL A 2 2.75 -0.34 -17.52
N GLU A 3 3.09 -0.74 -18.73
CA GLU A 3 4.04 -1.84 -18.95
C GLU A 3 5.46 -1.48 -18.49
N VAL A 4 5.89 -0.25 -18.70
CA VAL A 4 7.18 0.24 -18.18
C VAL A 4 7.17 0.22 -16.65
N LEU A 5 6.05 0.63 -16.01
CA LEU A 5 5.91 0.59 -14.56
C LEU A 5 5.97 -0.84 -14.00
N ARG A 6 5.38 -1.83 -14.71
CA ARG A 6 5.50 -3.25 -14.35
C ARG A 6 6.94 -3.72 -14.35
N GLN A 7 7.71 -3.34 -15.37
CA GLN A 7 9.13 -3.69 -15.47
C GLN A 7 9.96 -3.06 -14.35
N ILE A 8 9.67 -1.80 -14.00
CA ILE A 8 10.31 -1.12 -12.86
C ILE A 8 9.97 -1.84 -11.57
N VAL A 9 8.67 -2.05 -11.29
CA VAL A 9 8.21 -2.70 -10.05
C VAL A 9 8.75 -4.14 -9.92
N ALA A 10 8.98 -4.85 -11.03
CA ALA A 10 9.58 -6.18 -11.02
C ALA A 10 11.00 -6.19 -10.43
N GLN A 11 11.73 -5.08 -10.51
CA GLN A 11 13.08 -4.94 -10.01
C GLN A 11 13.15 -4.48 -8.55
N LEU A 12 12.04 -3.95 -8.01
CA LEU A 12 11.99 -3.43 -6.66
C LEU A 12 11.89 -4.55 -5.62
N ASP A 13 12.52 -4.34 -4.48
CA ASP A 13 12.44 -5.18 -3.29
C ASP A 13 11.76 -4.46 -2.13
N GLY A 14 11.67 -3.13 -2.20
CA GLY A 14 10.94 -2.24 -1.29
C GLY A 14 10.65 -0.93 -1.99
N ILE A 15 9.68 -0.15 -1.50
CA ILE A 15 9.32 1.14 -2.09
C ILE A 15 8.99 2.16 -0.99
N VAL A 16 9.41 3.41 -1.20
CA VAL A 16 9.01 4.56 -0.40
C VAL A 16 8.23 5.52 -1.29
N PHE A 17 7.02 5.87 -0.87
CA PHE A 17 6.26 6.99 -1.44
C PHE A 17 6.52 8.21 -0.57
N THR A 18 7.10 9.24 -1.15
CA THR A 18 7.57 10.44 -0.44
C THR A 18 6.48 11.49 -0.28
N GLY A 19 6.75 12.49 0.56
CA GLY A 19 5.97 13.72 0.66
C GLY A 19 5.89 14.50 -0.66
N GLY A 20 5.09 15.56 -0.69
CA GLY A 20 4.90 16.41 -1.86
C GLY A 20 3.66 17.28 -1.80
N GLU A 21 3.18 17.65 -2.98
CA GLU A 21 2.01 18.49 -3.24
C GLU A 21 0.72 17.83 -2.72
N ASP A 22 -0.38 18.59 -2.71
CA ASP A 22 -1.70 18.07 -2.36
C ASP A 22 -2.17 16.97 -3.30
N PHE A 23 -3.02 16.09 -2.79
CA PHE A 23 -3.62 15.02 -3.57
C PHE A 23 -4.89 15.50 -4.27
N GLU A 24 -5.07 15.16 -5.55
CA GLU A 24 -6.24 15.54 -6.36
C GLU A 24 -7.54 14.95 -5.77
N PRO A 25 -8.51 15.79 -5.34
CA PRO A 25 -9.73 15.33 -4.68
C PRO A 25 -10.61 14.42 -5.55
N ALA A 26 -10.56 14.54 -6.86
CA ALA A 26 -11.31 13.69 -7.78
C ALA A 26 -10.97 12.18 -7.59
N TYR A 27 -9.78 11.83 -7.11
CA TYR A 27 -9.40 10.44 -6.87
C TYR A 27 -10.10 9.81 -5.64
N PHE A 28 -10.63 10.62 -4.74
CA PHE A 28 -11.43 10.14 -3.61
C PHE A 28 -12.89 10.64 -3.65
N GLY A 29 -13.32 11.13 -4.84
CA GLY A 29 -14.73 11.40 -5.14
C GLY A 29 -15.27 12.73 -4.61
N GLU A 30 -14.39 13.69 -4.37
CA GLU A 30 -14.74 15.02 -3.86
C GLU A 30 -14.48 16.15 -4.86
N GLU A 31 -15.15 17.29 -4.66
CA GLU A 31 -14.89 18.55 -5.33
C GLU A 31 -13.71 19.26 -4.65
N ASN A 32 -13.04 20.14 -5.37
CA ASN A 32 -11.91 20.89 -4.85
C ASN A 32 -12.34 21.87 -3.76
N HIS A 33 -11.74 21.76 -2.59
CA HIS A 33 -11.89 22.75 -1.53
C HIS A 33 -11.19 24.07 -1.89
N GLU A 34 -11.71 25.22 -1.43
CA GLU A 34 -11.15 26.54 -1.75
C GLU A 34 -9.70 26.76 -1.27
N LYS A 35 -9.27 25.97 -0.27
CA LYS A 35 -7.92 25.97 0.32
C LYS A 35 -7.00 24.88 -0.26
N LEU A 36 -7.46 24.12 -1.25
CA LEU A 36 -6.62 23.13 -1.92
C LEU A 36 -5.37 23.82 -2.48
N GLY A 37 -4.21 23.26 -2.19
CA GLY A 37 -2.93 23.76 -2.68
C GLY A 37 -2.60 23.30 -4.10
N GLU A 38 -1.32 23.26 -4.41
CA GLU A 38 -0.85 22.78 -5.72
C GLU A 38 -1.08 21.27 -5.84
N VAL A 39 -1.63 20.84 -6.96
CA VAL A 39 -1.90 19.42 -7.28
C VAL A 39 -1.11 19.00 -8.50
N ASN A 40 -0.55 17.79 -8.48
CA ASN A 40 0.12 17.21 -9.64
C ASN A 40 -0.56 15.90 -10.07
N VAL A 41 -1.61 16.04 -10.89
CA VAL A 41 -2.42 14.91 -11.40
C VAL A 41 -1.57 13.86 -12.13
N THR A 42 -0.48 14.26 -12.79
CA THR A 42 0.43 13.32 -13.45
C THR A 42 1.15 12.45 -12.43
N ARG A 43 1.64 13.05 -11.35
CA ARG A 43 2.27 12.34 -10.23
C ARG A 43 1.26 11.44 -9.53
N ASP A 44 0.04 11.93 -9.25
CA ASP A 44 -1.02 11.14 -8.62
C ASP A 44 -1.33 9.88 -9.42
N THR A 45 -1.58 10.02 -10.73
CA THR A 45 -1.83 8.88 -11.64
C THR A 45 -0.68 7.87 -11.62
N TYR A 46 0.55 8.39 -11.61
CA TYR A 46 1.76 7.58 -11.63
C TYR A 46 1.93 6.81 -10.32
N ASP A 47 1.83 7.50 -9.19
CA ASP A 47 2.00 6.95 -7.85
C ASP A 47 0.88 5.94 -7.51
N LEU A 48 -0.39 6.22 -7.87
CA LEU A 48 -1.51 5.28 -7.72
C LEU A 48 -1.27 3.98 -8.49
N THR A 49 -0.75 4.10 -9.73
CA THR A 49 -0.44 2.93 -10.55
C THR A 49 0.72 2.12 -9.95
N LEU A 50 1.78 2.81 -9.52
CA LEU A 50 2.92 2.17 -8.85
C LEU A 50 2.51 1.47 -7.57
N PHE A 51 1.72 2.14 -6.72
CA PHE A 51 1.22 1.56 -5.47
C PHE A 51 0.42 0.28 -5.73
N LYS A 52 -0.51 0.32 -6.70
CA LYS A 52 -1.27 -0.87 -7.08
C LYS A 52 -0.35 -2.01 -7.52
N LEU A 53 0.60 -1.76 -8.39
CA LEU A 53 1.53 -2.78 -8.88
C LEU A 53 2.44 -3.34 -7.77
N ALA A 54 2.87 -2.48 -6.84
CA ALA A 54 3.68 -2.88 -5.69
C ALA A 54 2.88 -3.75 -4.70
N THR A 55 1.63 -3.36 -4.42
CA THR A 55 0.75 -4.11 -3.51
C THR A 55 0.25 -5.43 -4.09
N ASP A 56 0.05 -5.51 -5.40
CA ASP A 56 -0.26 -6.77 -6.11
C ASP A 56 0.87 -7.82 -5.92
N ARG A 57 2.09 -7.36 -5.66
CA ARG A 57 3.28 -8.19 -5.40
C ARG A 57 3.66 -8.28 -3.92
N ASN A 58 2.93 -7.61 -3.05
CA ASN A 58 3.22 -7.50 -1.62
C ASN A 58 4.62 -6.95 -1.31
N ILE A 59 5.11 -6.02 -2.12
CA ILE A 59 6.39 -5.34 -1.92
C ILE A 59 6.33 -4.50 -0.63
N PRO A 60 7.32 -4.60 0.26
CA PRO A 60 7.41 -3.75 1.45
C PRO A 60 7.33 -2.27 1.09
N THR A 61 6.38 -1.57 1.70
CA THR A 61 6.01 -0.20 1.34
C THR A 61 6.00 0.71 2.56
N LEU A 62 6.62 1.87 2.44
CA LEU A 62 6.53 2.97 3.41
C LEU A 62 5.97 4.21 2.69
N GLY A 63 4.88 4.79 3.22
CA GLY A 63 4.36 6.09 2.80
C GLY A 63 4.75 7.17 3.78
N ILE A 64 5.26 8.31 3.30
CA ILE A 64 5.65 9.47 4.12
C ILE A 64 4.80 10.66 3.70
N CYS A 65 4.10 11.30 4.63
CA CYS A 65 3.27 12.49 4.43
C CYS A 65 2.25 12.26 3.29
N ARG A 66 2.43 12.88 2.12
CA ARG A 66 1.62 12.61 0.94
C ARG A 66 1.60 11.11 0.57
N GLY A 67 2.69 10.37 0.83
CA GLY A 67 2.74 8.92 0.59
C GLY A 67 1.81 8.11 1.48
N LEU A 68 1.58 8.50 2.74
CA LEU A 68 0.55 7.93 3.60
C LEU A 68 -0.85 8.21 3.04
N GLN A 69 -1.10 9.44 2.58
CA GLN A 69 -2.36 9.88 1.97
C GLN A 69 -2.65 9.11 0.68
N LEU A 70 -1.64 8.95 -0.18
CA LEU A 70 -1.69 8.09 -1.37
C LEU A 70 -2.15 6.67 -1.04
N ILE A 71 -1.56 6.05 -0.01
CA ILE A 71 -1.92 4.70 0.42
C ILE A 71 -3.41 4.64 0.80
N ASN A 72 -3.87 5.61 1.59
CA ASN A 72 -5.28 5.69 2.00
C ASN A 72 -6.21 5.83 0.80
N VAL A 73 -5.96 6.78 -0.08
CA VAL A 73 -6.79 7.04 -1.29
C VAL A 73 -6.76 5.84 -2.24
N ALA A 74 -5.60 5.27 -2.51
CA ALA A 74 -5.45 4.11 -3.39
C ALA A 74 -6.21 2.87 -2.90
N MET A 75 -6.47 2.78 -1.60
CA MET A 75 -7.24 1.71 -0.97
C MET A 75 -8.71 2.07 -0.71
N GLY A 76 -9.16 3.27 -1.11
CA GLY A 76 -10.57 3.71 -1.08
C GLY A 76 -10.97 4.54 0.13
N GLY A 77 -10.01 5.19 0.80
CA GLY A 77 -10.24 6.19 1.83
C GLY A 77 -10.36 7.61 1.27
N THR A 78 -10.66 8.58 2.14
CA THR A 78 -10.77 10.01 1.81
C THR A 78 -9.82 10.85 2.66
N LEU A 79 -9.63 12.10 2.27
CA LEU A 79 -8.76 13.06 2.96
C LEU A 79 -9.54 14.31 3.37
N TYR A 80 -9.21 14.90 4.50
CA TYR A 80 -9.40 16.32 4.73
C TYR A 80 -8.52 17.07 3.74
N GLN A 81 -9.09 18.00 3.00
CA GLN A 81 -8.35 18.80 2.04
C GLN A 81 -7.64 19.99 2.69
N ASP A 82 -8.19 20.49 3.81
CA ASP A 82 -7.57 21.55 4.62
C ASP A 82 -7.94 21.41 6.10
N LEU A 83 -7.04 20.87 6.90
CA LEU A 83 -7.27 20.65 8.34
C LEU A 83 -7.74 21.90 9.08
N PRO A 84 -7.17 23.11 8.88
CA PRO A 84 -7.64 24.30 9.56
C PRO A 84 -9.11 24.65 9.30
N ALA A 85 -9.61 24.36 8.10
CA ALA A 85 -11.00 24.63 7.72
C ALA A 85 -11.97 23.50 8.12
N GLU A 86 -11.57 22.24 7.93
CA GLU A 86 -12.48 21.08 8.05
C GLU A 86 -12.39 20.40 9.42
N LYS A 87 -11.24 20.51 10.10
CA LYS A 87 -10.99 19.93 11.42
C LYS A 87 -10.13 20.88 12.29
N PRO A 88 -10.65 22.08 12.63
CA PRO A 88 -9.87 23.08 13.35
C PRO A 88 -9.40 22.54 14.71
N SER A 89 -8.15 22.83 15.07
CA SER A 89 -7.53 22.44 16.34
C SER A 89 -6.47 23.47 16.75
N ASP A 90 -5.91 23.30 17.96
CA ASP A 90 -4.80 24.13 18.48
C ASP A 90 -3.44 23.68 17.95
N ILE A 91 -3.36 22.53 17.24
CA ILE A 91 -2.13 22.02 16.64
C ILE A 91 -1.98 22.58 15.22
N ASN A 92 -0.90 23.31 14.97
CA ASN A 92 -0.54 23.70 13.62
C ASN A 92 0.22 22.56 12.92
N HIS A 93 -0.47 21.81 12.06
CA HIS A 93 0.14 20.73 11.27
C HIS A 93 1.04 21.22 10.11
N ARG A 94 1.22 22.53 10.00
CA ARG A 94 2.15 23.14 9.04
C ARG A 94 3.11 24.05 9.80
N GLN A 95 4.06 23.42 10.51
CA GLN A 95 5.01 24.13 11.37
C GLN A 95 5.87 25.13 10.61
N GLU A 96 6.28 26.19 11.31
CA GLU A 96 7.24 27.20 10.81
C GLU A 96 8.68 26.88 11.25
N GLU A 97 8.84 26.04 12.26
CA GLU A 97 10.13 25.63 12.81
C GLU A 97 10.90 24.73 11.80
N ALA A 98 12.21 24.64 12.02
CA ALA A 98 13.05 23.74 11.23
C ALA A 98 12.55 22.28 11.33
N GLY A 99 12.62 21.52 10.26
CA GLY A 99 12.10 20.15 10.20
C GLY A 99 12.72 19.15 11.20
N THR A 100 13.84 19.52 11.80
CA THR A 100 14.48 18.76 12.90
C THR A 100 13.93 19.10 14.28
N VAL A 101 13.01 20.06 14.37
CA VAL A 101 12.36 20.47 15.63
C VAL A 101 11.00 19.77 15.70
N PRO A 102 10.76 18.91 16.68
CA PRO A 102 9.43 18.32 16.86
C PRO A 102 8.45 19.37 17.43
N THR A 103 7.20 19.35 16.98
CA THR A 103 6.19 20.34 17.38
C THR A 103 4.98 19.74 18.08
N HIS A 104 4.74 18.44 17.95
CA HIS A 104 3.67 17.76 18.68
C HIS A 104 3.98 16.28 18.95
N SER A 105 3.19 15.70 19.85
CA SER A 105 3.25 14.28 20.20
C SER A 105 2.33 13.45 19.32
N VAL A 106 2.76 12.21 19.05
CA VAL A 106 1.93 11.15 18.45
C VAL A 106 1.89 9.96 19.41
N SER A 107 0.68 9.60 19.84
CA SER A 107 0.45 8.37 20.60
C SER A 107 0.49 7.15 19.67
N VAL A 108 1.19 6.09 20.08
CA VAL A 108 1.38 4.85 19.29
C VAL A 108 0.63 3.69 19.94
N VAL A 109 -0.19 2.98 19.18
CA VAL A 109 -0.97 1.83 19.69
C VAL A 109 -0.07 0.70 20.13
N ASP A 110 -0.23 0.28 21.38
CA ASP A 110 0.51 -0.84 21.97
C ASP A 110 0.29 -2.14 21.18
N GLY A 111 1.37 -2.88 20.90
CA GLY A 111 1.35 -4.12 20.15
C GLY A 111 1.23 -3.96 18.62
N SER A 112 1.05 -2.75 18.10
CA SER A 112 1.14 -2.49 16.64
C SER A 112 2.55 -2.77 16.09
N VAL A 113 2.66 -2.95 14.78
CA VAL A 113 3.99 -3.10 14.14
C VAL A 113 4.80 -1.82 14.30
N MET A 114 4.17 -0.66 14.19
CA MET A 114 4.81 0.62 14.45
C MET A 114 5.38 0.69 15.89
N HIS A 115 4.60 0.26 16.89
CA HIS A 115 5.10 0.19 18.28
C HIS A 115 6.28 -0.78 18.42
N GLN A 116 6.24 -1.94 17.77
CA GLN A 116 7.34 -2.90 17.79
C GLN A 116 8.62 -2.34 17.15
N ILE A 117 8.50 -1.51 16.12
CA ILE A 117 9.64 -0.86 15.44
C ILE A 117 10.21 0.25 16.30
N LEU A 118 9.37 1.16 16.76
CA LEU A 118 9.79 2.36 17.48
C LEU A 118 10.19 2.03 18.92
N GLY A 119 9.44 1.17 19.59
CA GLY A 119 9.65 0.80 20.99
C GLY A 119 9.09 1.82 21.99
N GLU A 120 8.31 2.81 21.50
CA GLU A 120 7.77 3.92 22.28
C GLU A 120 6.25 4.00 22.12
N LYS A 121 5.53 4.34 23.19
CA LYS A 121 4.07 4.57 23.19
C LYS A 121 3.69 6.00 22.84
N GLU A 122 4.62 6.89 22.88
CA GLU A 122 4.49 8.29 22.49
C GLU A 122 5.81 8.75 21.86
N ILE A 123 5.71 9.44 20.73
CA ILE A 123 6.86 9.99 20.01
C ILE A 123 6.63 11.47 19.72
N GLN A 124 7.71 12.23 19.59
CA GLN A 124 7.68 13.61 19.19
C GLN A 124 7.99 13.73 17.70
N VAL A 125 7.19 14.50 16.95
CA VAL A 125 7.28 14.54 15.48
C VAL A 125 7.26 15.98 14.94
N ASN A 126 7.78 16.13 13.73
CA ASN A 126 7.63 17.33 12.90
C ASN A 126 6.34 17.23 12.07
N THR A 127 5.91 18.33 11.45
CA THR A 127 4.68 18.34 10.68
C THR A 127 4.69 19.41 9.58
N PHE A 128 4.41 19.01 8.33
CA PHE A 128 4.41 19.87 7.15
C PHE A 128 3.25 19.55 6.21
N HIS A 129 2.05 19.38 6.76
CA HIS A 129 0.87 19.03 5.97
C HIS A 129 -0.34 19.86 6.42
N HIS A 130 -1.28 20.06 5.52
CA HIS A 130 -2.61 20.56 5.82
C HIS A 130 -3.72 19.62 5.34
N GLN A 131 -3.37 18.60 4.55
CA GLN A 131 -4.22 17.46 4.25
C GLN A 131 -3.92 16.31 5.22
N ALA A 132 -4.94 15.50 5.53
CA ALA A 132 -4.80 14.31 6.39
C ALA A 132 -5.91 13.30 6.07
N ILE A 133 -5.79 12.07 6.59
CA ILE A 133 -6.85 11.06 6.47
C ILE A 133 -8.12 11.54 7.17
N GLU A 134 -9.23 11.60 6.42
CA GLU A 134 -10.59 11.78 6.93
C GLU A 134 -11.23 10.41 7.21
N LYS A 135 -11.42 9.61 6.15
CA LYS A 135 -11.93 8.24 6.26
C LYS A 135 -10.83 7.25 5.92
N LEU A 136 -10.59 6.34 6.86
CA LEU A 136 -9.61 5.29 6.65
C LEU A 136 -10.12 4.26 5.64
N ALA A 137 -9.26 3.88 4.72
CA ALA A 137 -9.55 2.84 3.73
C ALA A 137 -9.70 1.45 4.38
N PRO A 138 -10.55 0.56 3.79
CA PRO A 138 -10.65 -0.83 4.22
C PRO A 138 -9.29 -1.55 4.15
N GLY A 139 -8.99 -2.33 5.19
CA GLY A 139 -7.74 -3.11 5.27
C GLY A 139 -6.53 -2.34 5.83
N LEU A 140 -6.67 -1.05 6.09
CA LEU A 140 -5.71 -0.27 6.88
C LEU A 140 -6.14 -0.21 8.36
N LYS A 141 -5.17 0.09 9.23
CA LYS A 141 -5.39 0.42 10.64
C LYS A 141 -4.65 1.70 10.96
N ILE A 142 -5.31 2.61 11.66
CA ILE A 142 -4.62 3.72 12.29
C ILE A 142 -3.98 3.18 13.57
N VAL A 143 -2.71 3.42 13.73
CA VAL A 143 -1.93 2.95 14.87
C VAL A 143 -1.16 4.08 15.57
N GLY A 144 -1.46 5.32 15.20
CA GLY A 144 -1.00 6.50 15.91
C GLY A 144 -1.78 7.74 15.56
N TRP A 145 -1.98 8.60 16.57
CA TRP A 145 -2.73 9.86 16.48
C TRP A 145 -1.98 10.98 17.16
N SER A 146 -2.08 12.19 16.63
CA SER A 146 -1.79 13.42 17.34
C SER A 146 -2.83 13.68 18.44
N ASN A 147 -2.54 14.63 19.33
CA ASN A 147 -3.44 14.95 20.46
C ASN A 147 -4.79 15.53 20.02
N ASP A 148 -4.90 16.06 18.81
CA ASP A 148 -6.16 16.51 18.19
C ASP A 148 -6.85 15.44 17.35
N SER A 149 -6.42 14.19 17.48
CA SER A 149 -6.98 13.03 16.82
C SER A 149 -6.85 13.05 15.29
N VAL A 150 -5.79 13.64 14.76
CA VAL A 150 -5.40 13.48 13.36
C VAL A 150 -4.60 12.16 13.23
N PRO A 151 -4.93 11.28 12.25
CA PRO A 151 -4.16 10.07 12.01
C PRO A 151 -2.73 10.38 11.55
N GLU A 152 -1.74 9.86 12.28
CA GLU A 152 -0.32 10.10 12.04
C GLU A 152 0.44 8.84 11.63
N LEU A 153 -0.06 7.66 12.01
CA LEU A 153 0.54 6.37 11.69
C LEU A 153 -0.52 5.38 11.20
N ILE A 154 -0.24 4.70 10.09
CA ILE A 154 -1.07 3.61 9.57
C ILE A 154 -0.25 2.36 9.30
N GLU A 155 -0.92 1.21 9.34
CA GLU A 155 -0.35 -0.07 8.93
C GLU A 155 -1.39 -1.00 8.31
N ALA A 156 -0.95 -1.97 7.48
CA ALA A 156 -1.78 -3.04 6.91
C ALA A 156 -1.20 -4.44 7.18
N TYR A 157 -0.48 -4.61 8.27
CA TYR A 157 0.08 -5.89 8.71
C TYR A 157 -0.96 -6.78 9.40
N PRO A 158 -0.80 -8.10 9.35
CA PRO A 158 0.24 -8.87 8.64
C PRO A 158 -0.06 -9.15 7.17
N HIS A 159 -1.26 -8.83 6.69
CA HIS A 159 -1.73 -9.25 5.37
C HIS A 159 -1.03 -8.52 4.21
N ARG A 160 -0.61 -7.27 4.44
CA ARG A 160 0.20 -6.48 3.51
C ARG A 160 1.37 -5.87 4.25
N GLN A 161 2.49 -5.67 3.56
CA GLN A 161 3.69 -5.06 4.17
C GLN A 161 3.70 -3.54 3.95
N ILE A 162 2.69 -2.86 4.52
CA ILE A 162 2.47 -1.43 4.33
C ILE A 162 2.56 -0.72 5.68
N LEU A 163 3.37 0.33 5.74
CA LEU A 163 3.45 1.29 6.81
C LEU A 163 3.30 2.71 6.26
N GLY A 164 2.77 3.63 7.05
CA GLY A 164 2.69 5.05 6.69
C GLY A 164 2.87 5.96 7.88
N THR A 165 3.57 7.09 7.65
CA THR A 165 3.74 8.19 8.60
C THR A 165 3.23 9.48 7.97
N GLN A 166 2.47 10.31 8.71
CA GLN A 166 2.04 11.61 8.22
C GLN A 166 3.13 12.67 8.41
N PHE A 167 3.95 12.51 9.44
CA PHE A 167 5.15 13.30 9.67
C PHE A 167 6.33 12.85 8.80
N HIS A 168 7.45 13.56 8.88
CA HIS A 168 8.65 13.37 8.05
C HIS A 168 9.81 12.73 8.84
N PRO A 169 9.85 11.41 9.01
CA PRO A 169 10.92 10.72 9.74
C PRO A 169 12.27 10.79 9.04
N GLU A 170 12.29 11.00 7.71
CA GLU A 170 13.52 11.13 6.94
C GLU A 170 14.36 12.35 7.35
N ILE A 171 13.70 13.44 7.74
CA ILE A 171 14.41 14.67 8.17
C ILE A 171 15.14 14.42 9.49
N PHE A 172 14.47 13.80 10.45
CA PHE A 172 15.09 13.41 11.72
C PHE A 172 16.22 12.39 11.53
N THR A 173 15.99 11.40 10.68
CA THR A 173 17.00 10.36 10.36
C THR A 173 18.24 10.97 9.72
N ALA A 174 18.07 11.92 8.80
CA ALA A 174 19.19 12.63 8.17
C ALA A 174 19.98 13.49 9.18
N ALA A 175 19.32 13.95 10.23
CA ALA A 175 19.95 14.66 11.35
C ALA A 175 20.58 13.72 12.41
N GLY A 176 20.51 12.40 12.22
CA GLY A 176 21.12 11.41 13.10
C GLY A 176 20.20 10.84 14.17
N ASP A 177 18.88 11.08 14.09
CA ASP A 177 17.92 10.50 15.02
C ASP A 177 17.82 8.98 14.84
N ALA A 178 18.24 8.25 15.87
CA ALA A 178 18.26 6.80 15.86
C ALA A 178 16.87 6.16 15.99
N LEU A 179 15.90 6.86 16.60
CA LEU A 179 14.53 6.37 16.76
C LEU A 179 13.83 6.32 15.39
N MET A 180 13.82 7.45 14.68
CA MET A 180 13.19 7.53 13.36
C MET A 180 13.91 6.68 12.31
N GLY A 181 15.23 6.52 12.46
CA GLY A 181 16.04 5.60 11.63
C GLY A 181 15.59 4.14 11.68
N LYS A 182 14.91 3.70 12.77
CA LYS A 182 14.39 2.33 12.89
C LYS A 182 13.35 2.01 11.81
N LEU A 183 12.54 3.00 11.36
CA LEU A 183 11.54 2.82 10.30
C LEU A 183 12.20 2.41 8.98
N PHE A 184 13.24 3.13 8.59
CA PHE A 184 13.99 2.83 7.36
C PHE A 184 14.75 1.51 7.45
N LYS A 185 15.38 1.23 8.61
CA LYS A 185 16.04 -0.04 8.86
C LYS A 185 15.05 -1.21 8.77
N PHE A 186 13.84 -1.05 9.31
CA PHE A 186 12.80 -2.08 9.20
C PHE A 186 12.42 -2.30 7.74
N LEU A 187 12.18 -1.24 6.96
CA LEU A 187 11.86 -1.34 5.53
C LEU A 187 12.97 -2.07 4.77
N VAL A 188 14.24 -1.69 4.98
CA VAL A 188 15.40 -2.34 4.33
C VAL A 188 15.46 -3.83 4.68
N ASN A 189 15.31 -4.20 5.96
CA ASN A 189 15.31 -5.60 6.38
C ASN A 189 14.15 -6.40 5.73
N LYS A 190 12.98 -5.78 5.53
CA LYS A 190 11.86 -6.42 4.83
C LYS A 190 12.13 -6.54 3.34
N ALA A 191 12.75 -5.53 2.73
CA ALA A 191 13.18 -5.57 1.33
C ALA A 191 14.22 -6.68 1.09
N ASP A 192 15.21 -6.83 1.98
CA ASP A 192 16.18 -7.92 1.91
C ASP A 192 15.51 -9.31 2.01
N THR A 193 14.53 -9.45 2.92
CA THR A 193 13.75 -10.69 3.05
C THR A 193 12.95 -10.98 1.78
N PHE A 194 12.31 -9.95 1.22
CA PHE A 194 11.54 -10.05 -0.03
C PHE A 194 12.44 -10.43 -1.21
N LYS A 195 13.60 -9.78 -1.32
CA LYS A 195 14.62 -10.11 -2.32
C LYS A 195 15.07 -11.57 -2.20
N MET A 196 15.39 -12.02 -0.99
CA MET A 196 15.80 -13.40 -0.74
C MET A 196 14.69 -14.39 -1.17
N ALA A 197 13.42 -14.09 -0.88
CA ALA A 197 12.29 -14.92 -1.31
C ALA A 197 12.19 -14.97 -2.84
N LYS A 198 12.36 -13.83 -3.55
CA LYS A 198 12.41 -13.79 -5.02
C LYS A 198 13.55 -14.63 -5.58
N ASP A 199 14.75 -14.52 -4.99
CA ASP A 199 15.94 -15.22 -5.43
C ASP A 199 15.82 -16.74 -5.24
N ILE A 200 15.17 -17.19 -4.14
CA ILE A 200 14.86 -18.60 -3.90
C ILE A 200 13.83 -19.07 -4.92
N HIS A 201 12.72 -18.34 -5.06
CA HIS A 201 11.64 -18.69 -5.98
C HIS A 201 12.10 -18.81 -7.44
N ALA A 202 13.04 -17.95 -7.88
CA ALA A 202 13.61 -18.01 -9.21
C ALA A 202 14.53 -19.23 -9.48
N ARG A 203 14.91 -19.97 -8.44
CA ARG A 203 15.84 -21.14 -8.54
C ARG A 203 15.18 -22.48 -8.26
N ILE A 204 13.98 -22.49 -7.72
CA ILE A 204 13.22 -23.72 -7.46
C ILE A 204 12.19 -23.93 -8.57
N LEU A 205 11.82 -25.18 -8.78
CA LEU A 205 10.64 -25.51 -9.60
C LEU A 205 9.40 -25.30 -8.73
N SER A 206 8.55 -24.37 -9.15
CA SER A 206 7.28 -24.06 -8.49
C SER A 206 6.10 -24.66 -9.24
N VAL A 207 5.27 -25.42 -8.53
CA VAL A 207 4.10 -26.11 -9.09
C VAL A 207 2.88 -25.82 -8.21
N ASP A 208 1.85 -25.23 -8.80
CA ASP A 208 0.52 -25.18 -8.17
C ASP A 208 -0.29 -26.40 -8.64
N THR A 209 -0.71 -27.20 -7.70
CA THR A 209 -1.36 -28.49 -7.96
C THR A 209 -2.85 -28.38 -8.22
N HIS A 210 -3.47 -27.21 -8.06
CA HIS A 210 -4.91 -27.07 -8.26
C HIS A 210 -5.33 -25.65 -8.61
N THR A 211 -6.06 -25.49 -9.71
CA THR A 211 -6.88 -24.30 -9.97
C THR A 211 -8.16 -24.67 -10.71
N ASP A 212 -9.27 -24.04 -10.35
CA ASP A 212 -10.58 -24.19 -10.98
C ASP A 212 -10.75 -23.31 -12.23
N THR A 213 -9.66 -22.80 -12.78
CA THR A 213 -9.64 -21.97 -14.00
C THR A 213 -10.47 -22.56 -15.15
N PRO A 214 -10.50 -23.90 -15.40
CA PRO A 214 -11.33 -24.47 -16.45
C PRO A 214 -12.83 -24.24 -16.32
N LEU A 215 -13.35 -23.99 -15.11
CA LEU A 215 -14.78 -23.66 -14.91
C LEU A 215 -15.22 -22.37 -15.62
N TRP A 216 -14.26 -21.53 -16.01
CA TRP A 216 -14.53 -20.28 -16.70
C TRP A 216 -14.51 -20.41 -18.22
N PHE A 217 -14.03 -21.54 -18.78
CA PHE A 217 -13.91 -21.72 -20.23
C PHE A 217 -15.24 -21.61 -20.97
N THR A 218 -16.34 -22.03 -20.33
CA THR A 218 -17.69 -22.00 -20.93
C THR A 218 -18.38 -20.64 -20.81
N ARG A 219 -17.80 -19.67 -20.07
CA ARG A 219 -18.44 -18.37 -19.77
C ARG A 219 -18.16 -17.29 -20.82
N GLY A 220 -17.54 -17.61 -21.97
CA GLY A 220 -17.18 -16.67 -23.03
C GLY A 220 -16.08 -15.69 -22.62
N ASN A 221 -15.41 -15.09 -23.59
CA ASN A 221 -14.35 -14.07 -23.38
C ASN A 221 -13.22 -14.45 -22.38
N PHE A 222 -13.05 -15.75 -22.11
CA PHE A 222 -11.99 -16.25 -21.27
C PHE A 222 -10.75 -16.60 -22.11
N SER A 223 -9.57 -16.18 -21.65
CA SER A 223 -8.29 -16.54 -22.26
C SER A 223 -7.26 -16.81 -21.16
N VAL A 224 -6.67 -18.00 -21.18
CA VAL A 224 -5.56 -18.36 -20.28
C VAL A 224 -4.30 -17.56 -20.62
N GLY A 225 -4.15 -17.15 -21.89
CA GLY A 225 -3.00 -16.41 -22.38
C GLY A 225 -2.95 -14.94 -21.93
N MET A 226 -4.10 -14.36 -21.57
CA MET A 226 -4.17 -12.92 -21.27
C MET A 226 -4.46 -12.65 -19.80
N ARG A 227 -3.86 -11.56 -19.29
CA ARG A 227 -4.14 -11.05 -17.94
C ARG A 227 -5.54 -10.46 -17.88
N LYS A 228 -6.46 -11.19 -17.27
CA LYS A 228 -7.84 -10.77 -16.99
C LYS A 228 -8.13 -10.92 -15.49
N SER A 229 -9.39 -10.82 -15.11
CA SER A 229 -9.88 -11.00 -13.73
C SER A 229 -9.73 -12.42 -13.16
N ASN A 230 -9.39 -13.41 -13.99
CA ASN A 230 -9.13 -14.78 -13.55
C ASN A 230 -7.90 -14.86 -12.61
N GLN A 231 -7.90 -15.83 -11.71
CA GLN A 231 -6.82 -16.02 -10.73
C GLN A 231 -5.49 -16.39 -11.40
N VAL A 232 -5.53 -17.27 -12.43
CA VAL A 232 -4.35 -17.75 -13.14
C VAL A 232 -4.45 -17.43 -14.63
N SER A 233 -3.34 -16.95 -15.19
CA SER A 233 -3.11 -16.82 -16.62
C SER A 233 -1.62 -17.02 -16.91
N ILE A 234 -1.24 -17.31 -18.15
CA ILE A 234 0.17 -17.46 -18.54
C ILE A 234 0.98 -16.22 -18.14
N GLN A 235 0.46 -15.03 -18.42
CA GLN A 235 1.13 -13.79 -18.00
C GLN A 235 1.31 -13.68 -16.48
N LYS A 236 0.32 -14.06 -15.68
CA LYS A 236 0.45 -14.05 -14.21
C LYS A 236 1.42 -15.12 -13.72
N MET A 237 1.46 -16.29 -14.36
CA MET A 237 2.45 -17.34 -14.05
C MET A 237 3.87 -16.85 -14.35
N GLU A 238 4.10 -16.25 -15.52
CA GLU A 238 5.40 -15.69 -15.90
C GLU A 238 5.84 -14.57 -14.92
N GLU A 239 4.94 -13.65 -14.60
CA GLU A 239 5.20 -12.56 -13.62
C GLU A 239 5.46 -13.10 -12.21
N GLY A 240 4.69 -14.12 -11.78
CA GLY A 240 4.81 -14.78 -10.48
C GLY A 240 5.89 -15.85 -10.42
N LYS A 241 6.58 -16.16 -11.53
CA LYS A 241 7.58 -17.22 -11.63
C LYS A 241 7.01 -18.60 -11.23
N LEU A 242 5.75 -18.86 -11.60
CA LEU A 242 5.12 -20.17 -11.45
C LEU A 242 5.42 -21.03 -12.68
N ASP A 243 6.16 -22.12 -12.50
CA ASP A 243 6.66 -22.94 -13.62
C ASP A 243 5.61 -23.90 -14.16
N ALA A 244 4.72 -24.41 -13.30
CA ALA A 244 3.67 -25.33 -13.70
C ALA A 244 2.38 -25.12 -12.91
N GLN A 245 1.25 -25.36 -13.57
CA GLN A 245 -0.10 -25.26 -13.01
C GLN A 245 -0.95 -26.46 -13.42
N PHE A 246 -1.54 -27.14 -12.46
CA PHE A 246 -2.58 -28.13 -12.74
C PHE A 246 -3.94 -27.45 -12.85
N LEU A 247 -4.57 -27.61 -13.99
CA LEU A 247 -5.91 -27.10 -14.27
C LEU A 247 -6.94 -28.21 -13.93
N ALA A 248 -7.67 -28.03 -12.83
CA ALA A 248 -8.70 -28.98 -12.42
C ALA A 248 -10.02 -28.72 -13.17
N ALA A 249 -10.49 -29.71 -13.90
CA ALA A 249 -11.84 -29.73 -14.46
C ALA A 249 -12.78 -30.45 -13.48
N PHE A 250 -13.48 -29.65 -12.66
CA PHE A 250 -14.47 -30.19 -11.72
C PHE A 250 -15.80 -30.42 -12.42
N LEU A 251 -16.28 -31.67 -12.34
CA LEU A 251 -17.63 -32.05 -12.77
C LEU A 251 -18.44 -32.37 -11.51
N ALA A 252 -19.52 -31.59 -11.28
CA ALA A 252 -20.45 -31.90 -10.20
C ALA A 252 -21.04 -33.28 -10.39
N GLN A 253 -20.78 -34.16 -9.44
CA GLN A 253 -21.38 -35.50 -9.47
C GLN A 253 -22.88 -35.39 -9.14
N LYS A 254 -23.71 -35.87 -10.06
CA LYS A 254 -25.13 -36.10 -9.83
C LYS A 254 -25.36 -37.60 -9.70
N GLU A 255 -26.54 -38.01 -9.22
CA GLU A 255 -26.95 -39.43 -9.30
C GLU A 255 -26.77 -39.92 -10.71
N ARG A 256 -26.19 -41.11 -10.83
CA ARG A 256 -25.95 -41.76 -12.14
C ARG A 256 -27.28 -42.24 -12.69
N ASP A 257 -27.84 -41.47 -13.61
CA ASP A 257 -28.88 -41.88 -14.51
C ASP A 257 -28.36 -41.94 -15.97
N GLU A 258 -29.07 -42.60 -16.87
CA GLU A 258 -28.66 -42.72 -18.28
C GLU A 258 -28.52 -41.35 -18.98
N ALA A 259 -29.24 -40.33 -18.52
CA ALA A 259 -29.20 -38.98 -19.10
C ALA A 259 -27.97 -38.17 -18.61
N SER A 260 -27.40 -38.50 -17.45
CA SER A 260 -26.21 -37.83 -16.90
C SER A 260 -24.87 -38.37 -17.42
N SER A 261 -24.92 -39.56 -18.06
CA SER A 261 -23.72 -40.20 -18.63
C SER A 261 -23.39 -39.75 -20.06
N GLN A 262 -24.24 -38.93 -20.70
CA GLN A 262 -24.05 -38.41 -22.06
C GLN A 262 -23.69 -36.90 -22.14
N LYS A 263 -23.45 -36.26 -21.04
CA LYS A 263 -22.96 -34.85 -20.95
C LYS A 263 -21.54 -34.83 -20.41
#